data_462087b2a5e7c518b683f14c6f450eba
#
_entry.id   462087b2a5e7c518b683f14c6f450eba
#
_cell.length_a   1.000
_cell.length_b   1.000
_cell.length_c   1.000
_cell.angle_alpha   90.00
_cell.angle_beta   90.00
_cell.angle_gamma   90.00
#
_symmetry.space_group_name_H-M   'P 1'
#
loop_
_entity.id
_entity.type
_entity.pdbx_description
1 polymer ?
#
loop_
_entity_poly.entity_id
_entity_poly.type
_entity_poly.pdbx_seq_one_letter_code
_entity_poly.pdbx_strand_id
1 'polypeptide(L)'
;MSSGPEEQGALRWVDVGAVGDFTAQPLTPAILGSARIVVTHVNGEFGALSGVCNHAGGPLAEGRLDGEYLVCPWHNWKYHCRTGLGEPGFEADAVPSYSVRVDNGRILVSDAPVTKRSRGEHKPHPVARRIARAPGGVRVVGISTTNMDVANPRYSTSDALLAEAIHHASTLGAETQTIHLAGLRFRPCEGYYSKSAHACTWPCSITQMDPNDQLDVVYEAIVHWADVILVSTPIRWGNASSLYYRMVERMNCVQNQVTIANRVLLRNKVASFIITGGQDNVQAVAGQMLGFFAEVGCHFPQFPYIAHSRGWTAEDMENNVKQVMMSPELREGARSLITRAVDMAQLLLDHEEAPHTTARGGRKAHRLAAKELGVDRGEVVATVD
;
A
#
# COMPACT_ATOMS: atom_id res chain seq x y z
N MET A 1 -31.72 54.03 -3.17
CA MET A 1 -30.84 53.48 -4.19
C MET A 1 -31.12 51.99 -4.22
N SER A 2 -31.90 51.54 -5.18
CA SER A 2 -32.30 50.13 -5.34
C SER A 2 -31.19 49.38 -6.03
N SER A 3 -30.62 48.41 -5.36
CA SER A 3 -29.75 47.39 -5.96
C SER A 3 -30.60 46.53 -6.91
N GLY A 4 -30.33 46.63 -8.19
CA GLY A 4 -30.98 45.81 -9.20
C GLY A 4 -30.63 44.31 -9.04
N PRO A 5 -31.44 43.41 -9.63
CA PRO A 5 -31.20 41.98 -9.52
C PRO A 5 -29.92 41.65 -10.28
N GLU A 6 -29.04 40.86 -9.64
CA GLU A 6 -27.87 40.23 -10.30
C GLU A 6 -28.38 39.42 -11.51
N GLU A 7 -27.93 39.77 -12.70
CA GLU A 7 -28.14 38.98 -13.92
C GLU A 7 -27.52 37.58 -13.68
N GLN A 8 -28.38 36.58 -13.46
CA GLN A 8 -27.96 35.17 -13.56
C GLN A 8 -27.50 34.96 -14.99
N GLY A 9 -26.18 34.89 -15.20
CA GLY A 9 -25.57 34.67 -16.50
C GLY A 9 -26.20 33.46 -17.19
N ALA A 10 -26.66 33.63 -18.45
CA ALA A 10 -27.25 32.56 -19.23
C ALA A 10 -26.26 31.38 -19.34
N LEU A 11 -26.71 30.16 -18.99
CA LEU A 11 -25.92 28.91 -19.10
C LEU A 11 -25.38 28.82 -20.55
N ARG A 12 -24.07 28.78 -20.64
CA ARG A 12 -23.40 28.56 -21.92
C ARG A 12 -23.32 27.05 -22.17
N TRP A 13 -23.66 26.63 -23.36
CA TRP A 13 -23.64 25.26 -23.83
C TRP A 13 -22.40 25.00 -24.68
N VAL A 14 -21.67 23.95 -24.39
CA VAL A 14 -20.46 23.53 -25.11
C VAL A 14 -20.74 22.22 -25.81
N ASP A 15 -20.51 22.18 -27.12
CA ASP A 15 -20.59 20.97 -27.92
C ASP A 15 -19.40 20.07 -27.61
N VAL A 16 -19.65 18.84 -27.14
CA VAL A 16 -18.61 17.87 -26.78
C VAL A 16 -18.50 16.70 -27.76
N GLY A 17 -19.41 16.58 -28.75
CA GLY A 17 -19.33 15.58 -29.82
C GLY A 17 -20.68 15.13 -30.35
N ALA A 18 -20.67 14.19 -31.28
CA ALA A 18 -21.89 13.62 -31.84
C ALA A 18 -22.50 12.57 -30.89
N VAL A 19 -23.82 12.42 -30.89
CA VAL A 19 -24.52 11.40 -30.07
C VAL A 19 -23.93 10.00 -30.28
N GLY A 20 -23.58 9.67 -31.54
CA GLY A 20 -22.98 8.36 -31.86
C GLY A 20 -21.68 8.06 -31.13
N ASP A 21 -20.89 9.09 -30.83
CA ASP A 21 -19.61 8.93 -30.12
C ASP A 21 -19.81 8.51 -28.67
N PHE A 22 -20.99 8.80 -28.08
CA PHE A 22 -21.31 8.59 -26.67
C PHE A 22 -22.29 7.43 -26.42
N THR A 23 -22.77 6.78 -27.46
CA THR A 23 -23.67 5.62 -27.35
C THR A 23 -22.95 4.29 -27.49
N ALA A 24 -21.74 4.29 -28.06
CA ALA A 24 -20.93 3.07 -28.24
C ALA A 24 -20.44 2.45 -26.92
N GLN A 25 -20.21 3.28 -25.93
CA GLN A 25 -19.75 2.88 -24.58
C GLN A 25 -20.55 3.64 -23.51
N PRO A 26 -20.78 3.01 -22.34
CA PRO A 26 -21.54 3.64 -21.26
C PRO A 26 -20.81 4.81 -20.59
N LEU A 27 -19.49 4.86 -20.68
CA LEU A 27 -18.63 5.90 -20.12
C LEU A 27 -17.66 6.38 -21.20
N THR A 28 -17.77 7.62 -21.62
CA THR A 28 -16.92 8.20 -22.65
C THR A 28 -16.23 9.46 -22.14
N PRO A 29 -14.89 9.53 -22.20
CA PRO A 29 -14.16 10.73 -21.80
C PRO A 29 -14.45 11.89 -22.79
N ALA A 30 -14.56 13.09 -22.26
CA ALA A 30 -14.69 14.32 -23.04
C ALA A 30 -14.00 15.49 -22.33
N ILE A 31 -13.89 16.61 -23.06
CA ILE A 31 -13.26 17.84 -22.55
C ILE A 31 -14.30 18.96 -22.55
N LEU A 32 -14.48 19.62 -21.44
CA LEU A 32 -15.32 20.79 -21.26
C LEU A 32 -14.42 21.98 -20.90
N GLY A 33 -14.08 22.78 -21.93
CA GLY A 33 -13.06 23.82 -21.76
C GLY A 33 -11.69 23.22 -21.41
N SER A 34 -11.20 23.47 -20.21
CA SER A 34 -9.96 22.84 -19.68
C SER A 34 -10.25 21.63 -18.77
N ALA A 35 -11.50 21.35 -18.46
CA ALA A 35 -11.87 20.30 -17.52
C ALA A 35 -12.07 18.95 -18.21
N ARG A 36 -11.50 17.90 -17.66
CA ARG A 36 -11.83 16.52 -18.04
C ARG A 36 -13.17 16.14 -17.45
N ILE A 37 -14.07 15.68 -18.30
CA ILE A 37 -15.37 15.15 -17.90
C ILE A 37 -15.54 13.72 -18.43
N VAL A 38 -16.52 13.01 -17.89
CA VAL A 38 -17.04 11.76 -18.44
C VAL A 38 -18.50 11.99 -18.81
N VAL A 39 -18.85 11.68 -20.03
CA VAL A 39 -20.24 11.59 -20.47
C VAL A 39 -20.70 10.16 -20.22
N THR A 40 -21.80 10.01 -19.51
CA THR A 40 -22.41 8.73 -19.19
C THR A 40 -23.62 8.48 -20.07
N HIS A 41 -23.83 7.26 -20.54
CA HIS A 41 -25.03 6.84 -21.26
C HIS A 41 -25.62 5.62 -20.56
N VAL A 42 -26.70 5.82 -19.81
CA VAL A 42 -27.32 4.80 -18.95
C VAL A 42 -28.82 4.83 -19.14
N ASN A 43 -29.43 3.67 -19.42
CA ASN A 43 -30.88 3.53 -19.65
C ASN A 43 -31.44 4.47 -20.73
N GLY A 44 -30.63 4.79 -21.76
CA GLY A 44 -31.00 5.69 -22.83
C GLY A 44 -30.91 7.19 -22.52
N GLU A 45 -30.42 7.53 -21.30
CA GLU A 45 -30.23 8.92 -20.87
C GLU A 45 -28.75 9.27 -20.75
N PHE A 46 -28.42 10.52 -21.09
CA PHE A 46 -27.08 11.06 -20.95
C PHE A 46 -26.91 11.81 -19.62
N GLY A 47 -25.74 11.68 -19.04
CA GLY A 47 -25.23 12.48 -17.92
C GLY A 47 -23.83 13.00 -18.24
N ALA A 48 -23.38 14.00 -17.52
CA ALA A 48 -21.99 14.47 -17.58
C ALA A 48 -21.47 14.77 -16.19
N LEU A 49 -20.35 14.16 -15.84
CA LEU A 49 -19.68 14.31 -14.55
C LEU A 49 -18.23 14.75 -14.74
N SER A 50 -17.63 15.29 -13.67
CA SER A 50 -16.18 15.44 -13.62
C SER A 50 -15.50 14.10 -13.95
N GLY A 51 -14.48 14.11 -14.79
CA GLY A 51 -13.66 12.93 -15.10
C GLY A 51 -12.70 12.53 -13.99
N VAL A 52 -12.72 13.24 -12.84
CA VAL A 52 -11.74 13.09 -11.75
C VAL A 52 -12.46 12.73 -10.46
N CYS A 53 -12.14 11.56 -9.91
CA CYS A 53 -12.66 11.06 -8.65
C CYS A 53 -12.30 11.97 -7.47
N ASN A 54 -13.22 12.09 -6.52
CA ASN A 54 -13.08 12.95 -5.34
C ASN A 54 -12.08 12.40 -4.30
N HIS A 55 -11.86 11.09 -4.29
CA HIS A 55 -10.99 10.42 -3.31
C HIS A 55 -9.49 10.75 -3.56
N ALA A 56 -8.92 10.21 -4.63
CA ALA A 56 -7.48 10.32 -4.93
C ALA A 56 -7.21 10.74 -6.38
N GLY A 57 -8.22 11.26 -7.09
CA GLY A 57 -8.06 11.76 -8.44
C GLY A 57 -8.15 10.70 -9.54
N GLY A 58 -8.70 9.51 -9.25
CA GLY A 58 -8.86 8.43 -10.24
C GLY A 58 -9.67 8.86 -11.47
N PRO A 59 -9.33 8.33 -12.66
CA PRO A 59 -9.98 8.68 -13.93
C PRO A 59 -11.35 7.98 -14.02
N LEU A 60 -12.42 8.74 -13.83
CA LEU A 60 -13.78 8.18 -13.79
C LEU A 60 -14.24 7.60 -15.14
N ALA A 61 -13.73 8.10 -16.26
CA ALA A 61 -14.06 7.55 -17.58
C ALA A 61 -13.50 6.13 -17.81
N GLU A 62 -12.48 5.71 -17.05
CA GLU A 62 -11.92 4.36 -17.08
C GLU A 62 -12.63 3.40 -16.11
N GLY A 63 -13.68 3.86 -15.46
CA GLY A 63 -14.46 3.10 -14.51
C GLY A 63 -15.41 2.10 -15.15
N ARG A 64 -16.36 1.63 -14.35
CA ARG A 64 -17.45 0.75 -14.80
C ARG A 64 -18.78 1.24 -14.26
N LEU A 65 -19.86 0.74 -14.82
CA LEU A 65 -21.20 0.97 -14.27
C LEU A 65 -21.58 -0.12 -13.25
N ASP A 66 -22.33 0.30 -12.24
CA ASP A 66 -23.03 -0.52 -11.29
C ASP A 66 -24.45 0.08 -11.12
N GLY A 67 -25.40 -0.40 -11.92
CA GLY A 67 -26.71 0.23 -12.08
C GLY A 67 -26.59 1.66 -12.60
N GLU A 68 -27.11 2.62 -11.86
CA GLU A 68 -27.03 4.05 -12.17
C GLU A 68 -25.78 4.75 -11.59
N TYR A 69 -24.83 3.98 -11.06
CA TYR A 69 -23.62 4.51 -10.46
C TYR A 69 -22.39 4.23 -11.32
N LEU A 70 -21.59 5.25 -11.52
CA LEU A 70 -20.24 5.16 -12.05
C LEU A 70 -19.30 4.78 -10.91
N VAL A 71 -18.57 3.69 -11.06
CA VAL A 71 -17.61 3.15 -10.08
C VAL A 71 -16.19 3.54 -10.47
N CYS A 72 -15.50 4.24 -9.58
CA CYS A 72 -14.11 4.63 -9.78
C CYS A 72 -13.20 3.40 -9.93
N PRO A 73 -12.30 3.34 -10.95
CA PRO A 73 -11.46 2.17 -11.20
C PRO A 73 -10.35 1.99 -10.16
N TRP A 74 -10.07 2.99 -9.32
CA TRP A 74 -9.00 2.89 -8.33
C TRP A 74 -9.46 2.28 -7.00
N HIS A 75 -10.53 2.87 -6.39
CA HIS A 75 -10.94 2.49 -5.03
C HIS A 75 -12.43 2.22 -4.91
N ASN A 76 -13.11 1.96 -6.03
CA ASN A 76 -14.53 1.63 -6.11
C ASN A 76 -15.50 2.67 -5.50
N TRP A 77 -15.07 3.93 -5.33
CA TRP A 77 -16.01 5.00 -5.00
C TRP A 77 -17.04 5.15 -6.10
N LYS A 78 -18.31 5.30 -5.72
CA LYS A 78 -19.44 5.33 -6.63
C LYS A 78 -20.07 6.70 -6.65
N TYR A 79 -20.43 7.15 -7.86
CA TYR A 79 -21.12 8.41 -8.08
C TYR A 79 -22.29 8.18 -9.02
N HIS A 80 -23.46 8.73 -8.68
CA HIS A 80 -24.64 8.64 -9.53
C HIS A 80 -24.38 9.32 -10.87
N CYS A 81 -24.64 8.62 -11.97
CA CYS A 81 -24.24 9.01 -13.32
C CYS A 81 -24.76 10.36 -13.81
N ARG A 82 -25.83 10.89 -13.24
CA ARG A 82 -26.42 12.18 -13.62
C ARG A 82 -26.22 13.26 -12.58
N THR A 83 -26.29 12.94 -11.30
CA THR A 83 -26.22 13.94 -10.23
C THR A 83 -24.82 14.15 -9.67
N GLY A 84 -23.91 13.19 -9.89
CA GLY A 84 -22.57 13.23 -9.31
C GLY A 84 -22.50 12.99 -7.79
N LEU A 85 -23.64 12.72 -7.14
CA LEU A 85 -23.68 12.40 -5.71
C LEU A 85 -23.10 11.00 -5.43
N GLY A 86 -22.51 10.82 -4.28
CA GLY A 86 -22.07 9.51 -3.78
C GLY A 86 -23.25 8.53 -3.65
N GLU A 87 -22.94 7.25 -3.52
CA GLU A 87 -23.95 6.21 -3.26
C GLU A 87 -24.64 6.44 -1.91
N PRO A 88 -25.80 5.79 -1.66
CA PRO A 88 -26.54 5.94 -0.40
C PRO A 88 -25.66 5.73 0.84
N GLY A 89 -25.68 6.71 1.74
CA GLY A 89 -24.81 6.80 2.92
C GLY A 89 -23.51 7.57 2.70
N PHE A 90 -23.18 7.94 1.45
CA PHE A 90 -22.02 8.74 1.07
C PHE A 90 -22.38 9.95 0.20
N GLU A 91 -23.62 10.45 0.29
CA GLU A 91 -24.14 11.55 -0.52
C GLU A 91 -23.41 12.89 -0.25
N ALA A 92 -22.71 12.99 0.89
CA ALA A 92 -21.83 14.12 1.20
C ALA A 92 -20.61 14.19 0.27
N ASP A 93 -20.24 13.07 -0.35
CA ASP A 93 -19.22 13.05 -1.41
C ASP A 93 -19.86 13.28 -2.77
N ALA A 94 -19.46 14.32 -3.44
CA ALA A 94 -19.97 14.62 -4.75
C ALA A 94 -18.88 15.07 -5.70
N VAL A 95 -18.97 14.63 -6.96
CA VAL A 95 -18.20 15.18 -8.07
C VAL A 95 -19.06 16.14 -8.88
N PRO A 96 -18.48 17.17 -9.50
CA PRO A 96 -19.25 18.06 -10.36
C PRO A 96 -20.06 17.30 -11.40
N SER A 97 -21.35 17.60 -11.49
CA SER A 97 -22.24 17.16 -12.56
C SER A 97 -22.67 18.37 -13.39
N TYR A 98 -22.99 18.13 -14.64
CA TYR A 98 -23.33 19.16 -15.61
C TYR A 98 -24.65 18.81 -16.31
N SER A 99 -25.43 19.82 -16.67
CA SER A 99 -26.61 19.60 -17.50
C SER A 99 -26.19 19.13 -18.89
N VAL A 100 -26.94 18.17 -19.42
CA VAL A 100 -26.75 17.62 -20.77
C VAL A 100 -28.01 17.84 -21.56
N ARG A 101 -27.88 18.22 -22.85
CA ARG A 101 -28.97 18.19 -23.81
C ARG A 101 -28.49 17.65 -25.16
N VAL A 102 -29.38 17.02 -25.86
CA VAL A 102 -29.16 16.61 -27.26
C VAL A 102 -29.81 17.65 -28.17
N ASP A 103 -29.03 18.17 -29.10
CA ASP A 103 -29.51 19.12 -30.08
C ASP A 103 -28.89 18.81 -31.45
N ASN A 104 -29.73 18.62 -32.46
CA ASN A 104 -29.31 18.30 -33.84
C ASN A 104 -28.28 17.13 -33.92
N GLY A 105 -28.47 16.07 -33.10
CA GLY A 105 -27.57 14.92 -33.09
C GLY A 105 -26.23 15.15 -32.36
N ARG A 106 -26.11 16.27 -31.64
CA ARG A 106 -24.93 16.63 -30.86
C ARG A 106 -25.22 16.60 -29.36
N ILE A 107 -24.23 16.27 -28.58
CA ILE A 107 -24.26 16.37 -27.12
C ILE A 107 -23.72 17.73 -26.70
N LEU A 108 -24.55 18.49 -26.04
CA LEU A 108 -24.21 19.79 -25.47
C LEU A 108 -24.19 19.68 -23.95
N VAL A 109 -23.11 20.16 -23.32
CA VAL A 109 -22.92 20.16 -21.87
C VAL A 109 -22.82 21.60 -21.36
N SER A 110 -23.48 21.89 -20.22
CA SER A 110 -23.39 23.22 -19.60
C SER A 110 -21.97 23.50 -19.12
N ASP A 111 -21.47 24.72 -19.27
CA ASP A 111 -20.15 25.13 -18.78
C ASP A 111 -20.11 25.33 -17.25
N ALA A 112 -21.28 25.50 -16.62
CA ALA A 112 -21.42 25.59 -15.17
C ALA A 112 -21.93 24.28 -14.56
N PRO A 113 -21.33 23.79 -13.47
CA PRO A 113 -21.78 22.56 -12.82
C PRO A 113 -23.10 22.78 -12.06
N VAL A 114 -23.98 21.79 -12.16
CA VAL A 114 -25.23 21.71 -11.36
C VAL A 114 -24.90 21.27 -9.92
N THR A 115 -24.17 20.18 -9.79
CA THR A 115 -23.61 19.73 -8.51
C THR A 115 -22.18 20.24 -8.39
N LYS A 116 -21.84 20.82 -7.26
CA LYS A 116 -20.45 21.21 -6.97
C LYS A 116 -19.71 20.07 -6.30
N ARG A 117 -18.38 20.09 -6.44
CA ARG A 117 -17.54 19.15 -5.71
C ARG A 117 -17.73 19.35 -4.21
N SER A 118 -18.07 18.29 -3.52
CA SER A 118 -18.08 18.24 -2.05
C SER A 118 -17.40 16.98 -1.57
N ARG A 119 -16.87 17.03 -0.37
CA ARG A 119 -16.21 15.90 0.28
C ARG A 119 -16.77 15.76 1.68
N GLY A 120 -17.35 14.60 1.96
CA GLY A 120 -17.81 14.24 3.30
C GLY A 120 -16.63 14.15 4.29
N GLU A 121 -16.96 14.20 5.56
CA GLU A 121 -15.97 13.92 6.61
C GLU A 121 -15.63 12.43 6.59
N HIS A 122 -14.45 12.11 6.12
CA HIS A 122 -13.89 10.77 6.18
C HIS A 122 -12.95 10.69 7.38
N LYS A 123 -13.26 9.81 8.32
CA LYS A 123 -12.33 9.51 9.40
C LYS A 123 -11.13 8.75 8.79
N PRO A 124 -9.90 9.27 8.92
CA PRO A 124 -8.73 8.55 8.47
C PRO A 124 -8.64 7.18 9.16
N HIS A 125 -8.18 6.18 8.45
CA HIS A 125 -7.90 4.87 9.04
C HIS A 125 -6.95 5.05 10.24
N PRO A 126 -7.16 4.36 11.38
CA PRO A 126 -6.34 4.54 12.59
C PRO A 126 -4.83 4.43 12.34
N VAL A 127 -4.42 3.54 11.45
CA VAL A 127 -3.01 3.34 11.05
C VAL A 127 -2.44 4.56 10.28
N ALA A 128 -3.29 5.44 9.72
CA ALA A 128 -2.81 6.64 9.00
C ALA A 128 -2.29 7.74 9.92
N ARG A 129 -2.46 7.60 11.24
CA ARG A 129 -2.03 8.60 12.22
C ARG A 129 -0.53 8.91 12.14
N ARG A 130 -0.15 10.04 12.69
CA ARG A 130 1.28 10.40 12.81
C ARG A 130 2.03 9.34 13.61
N ILE A 131 3.21 8.95 13.11
CA ILE A 131 4.10 8.05 13.83
C ILE A 131 4.68 8.82 15.01
N ALA A 132 4.47 8.29 16.20
CA ALA A 132 5.05 8.79 17.43
C ALA A 132 5.42 7.59 18.31
N ARG A 133 6.73 7.42 18.55
CA ARG A 133 7.19 6.38 19.45
C ARG A 133 6.87 6.78 20.90
N ALA A 134 6.15 5.92 21.60
CA ALA A 134 5.98 6.10 23.04
C ALA A 134 7.28 5.80 23.79
N PRO A 135 7.60 6.51 24.89
CA PRO A 135 8.74 6.19 25.73
C PRO A 135 8.73 4.73 26.21
N GLY A 136 9.88 4.15 26.47
CA GLY A 136 10.02 2.77 26.93
C GLY A 136 11.24 2.09 26.34
N GLY A 137 11.46 0.82 26.72
CA GLY A 137 12.52 -0.04 26.22
C GLY A 137 12.38 -0.38 24.73
N VAL A 138 13.31 -1.15 24.20
CA VAL A 138 13.26 -1.66 22.83
C VAL A 138 12.03 -2.56 22.65
N ARG A 139 11.37 -2.45 21.53
CA ARG A 139 10.17 -3.22 21.16
C ARG A 139 10.46 -4.12 19.98
N VAL A 140 10.21 -5.40 20.13
CA VAL A 140 10.51 -6.44 19.14
C VAL A 140 9.21 -7.09 18.65
N VAL A 141 8.94 -7.00 17.35
CA VAL A 141 7.89 -7.81 16.73
C VAL A 141 8.50 -8.98 15.98
N GLY A 142 8.05 -10.20 16.32
CA GLY A 142 8.30 -11.41 15.54
C GLY A 142 7.15 -11.62 14.55
N ILE A 143 7.47 -11.80 13.27
CA ILE A 143 6.49 -12.10 12.24
C ILE A 143 6.76 -13.48 11.66
N SER A 144 5.87 -14.43 11.95
CA SER A 144 5.90 -15.74 11.33
C SER A 144 5.17 -15.72 9.99
N THR A 145 5.88 -16.18 8.97
CA THR A 145 5.31 -16.40 7.64
C THR A 145 5.07 -17.87 7.32
N THR A 146 5.08 -18.71 8.35
CA THR A 146 4.78 -20.14 8.23
C THR A 146 3.36 -20.34 7.74
N ASN A 147 3.23 -20.98 6.59
CA ASN A 147 1.94 -21.28 5.97
C ASN A 147 1.43 -22.64 6.49
N MET A 148 0.87 -22.64 7.68
CA MET A 148 0.37 -23.83 8.36
C MET A 148 -1.05 -23.58 8.88
N ASP A 149 -1.87 -24.61 8.85
CA ASP A 149 -3.21 -24.54 9.42
C ASP A 149 -3.15 -24.26 10.92
N VAL A 150 -3.77 -23.16 11.33
CA VAL A 150 -3.79 -22.72 12.73
C VAL A 150 -4.63 -23.67 13.60
N ALA A 151 -5.65 -24.28 13.00
CA ALA A 151 -6.51 -25.25 13.71
C ALA A 151 -5.84 -26.62 13.92
N ASN A 152 -4.80 -26.93 13.12
CA ASN A 152 -4.04 -28.17 13.21
C ASN A 152 -2.53 -27.88 13.14
N PRO A 153 -1.97 -27.24 14.15
CA PRO A 153 -0.59 -26.81 14.14
C PRO A 153 0.38 -28.02 14.16
N ARG A 154 1.38 -27.95 13.32
CA ARG A 154 2.50 -28.90 13.29
C ARG A 154 3.78 -28.17 13.72
N TYR A 155 4.80 -28.92 14.06
CA TYR A 155 6.09 -28.32 14.37
C TYR A 155 6.67 -27.58 13.16
N SER A 156 7.02 -26.33 13.38
CA SER A 156 7.69 -25.47 12.39
C SER A 156 9.08 -25.07 12.89
N THR A 157 10.10 -25.37 12.10
CA THR A 157 11.49 -25.03 12.43
C THR A 157 11.72 -23.53 12.50
N SER A 158 11.12 -22.77 11.59
CA SER A 158 11.20 -21.29 11.58
C SER A 158 10.50 -20.68 12.80
N ASP A 159 9.34 -21.21 13.20
CA ASP A 159 8.60 -20.71 14.36
C ASP A 159 9.29 -21.06 15.68
N ALA A 160 9.90 -22.24 15.77
CA ALA A 160 10.65 -22.63 16.95
C ALA A 160 11.85 -21.71 17.21
N LEU A 161 12.60 -21.37 16.17
CA LEU A 161 13.71 -20.42 16.27
C LEU A 161 13.21 -18.97 16.50
N LEU A 162 12.07 -18.60 15.91
CA LEU A 162 11.44 -17.32 16.20
C LEU A 162 11.05 -17.22 17.68
N ALA A 163 10.38 -18.24 18.22
CA ALA A 163 9.98 -18.27 19.62
C ALA A 163 11.19 -18.19 20.57
N GLU A 164 12.29 -18.87 20.24
CA GLU A 164 13.55 -18.79 20.99
C GLU A 164 14.11 -17.36 21.00
N ALA A 165 14.17 -16.71 19.82
CA ALA A 165 14.66 -15.33 19.70
C ALA A 165 13.76 -14.33 20.46
N ILE A 166 12.44 -14.45 20.33
CA ILE A 166 11.47 -13.57 21.02
C ILE A 166 11.54 -13.76 22.54
N HIS A 167 11.64 -15.01 23.00
CA HIS A 167 11.84 -15.28 24.43
C HIS A 167 13.16 -14.65 24.92
N HIS A 168 14.25 -14.82 24.17
CA HIS A 168 15.53 -14.21 24.53
C HIS A 168 15.46 -12.68 24.55
N ALA A 169 14.79 -12.05 23.56
CA ALA A 169 14.60 -10.60 23.57
C ALA A 169 13.90 -10.12 24.85
N SER A 170 12.90 -10.86 25.34
CA SER A 170 12.24 -10.52 26.61
C SER A 170 13.17 -10.62 27.82
N THR A 171 14.13 -11.56 27.81
CA THR A 171 15.15 -11.65 28.86
C THR A 171 16.16 -10.51 28.84
N LEU A 172 16.33 -9.85 27.69
CA LEU A 172 17.12 -8.63 27.55
C LEU A 172 16.35 -7.36 27.96
N GLY A 173 15.10 -7.50 28.43
CA GLY A 173 14.24 -6.38 28.82
C GLY A 173 13.46 -5.72 27.71
N ALA A 174 13.44 -6.29 26.50
CA ALA A 174 12.62 -5.78 25.41
C ALA A 174 11.14 -6.15 25.59
N GLU A 175 10.25 -5.23 25.20
CA GLU A 175 8.83 -5.55 25.01
C GLU A 175 8.67 -6.39 23.72
N THR A 176 7.91 -7.48 23.78
CA THR A 176 7.83 -8.42 22.66
C THR A 176 6.39 -8.72 22.26
N GLN A 177 6.15 -8.91 20.97
CA GLN A 177 4.93 -9.50 20.43
C GLN A 177 5.24 -10.41 19.24
N THR A 178 4.33 -11.34 18.95
CA THR A 178 4.46 -12.24 17.80
C THR A 178 3.19 -12.21 16.96
N ILE A 179 3.35 -12.11 15.65
CA ILE A 179 2.27 -12.14 14.68
C ILE A 179 2.46 -13.36 13.77
N HIS A 180 1.48 -14.25 13.74
CA HIS A 180 1.43 -15.36 12.80
C HIS A 180 0.55 -14.99 11.62
N LEU A 181 1.13 -14.76 10.44
CA LEU A 181 0.38 -14.34 9.25
C LEU A 181 -0.68 -15.35 8.81
N ALA A 182 -0.46 -16.65 9.08
CA ALA A 182 -1.46 -17.69 8.80
C ALA A 182 -2.77 -17.52 9.58
N GLY A 183 -2.73 -16.85 10.72
CA GLY A 183 -3.91 -16.53 11.52
C GLY A 183 -4.65 -15.26 11.09
N LEU A 184 -4.09 -14.49 10.14
CA LEU A 184 -4.68 -13.24 9.67
C LEU A 184 -5.41 -13.44 8.35
N ARG A 185 -6.58 -12.85 8.23
CA ARG A 185 -7.31 -12.75 6.97
C ARG A 185 -6.89 -11.48 6.25
N PHE A 186 -6.17 -11.63 5.14
CA PHE A 186 -5.85 -10.50 4.27
C PHE A 186 -5.70 -10.94 2.81
N ARG A 187 -6.07 -10.06 1.89
CA ARG A 187 -6.07 -10.31 0.45
C ARG A 187 -4.67 -10.07 -0.16
N PRO A 188 -4.34 -10.70 -1.30
CA PRO A 188 -3.16 -10.35 -2.07
C PRO A 188 -3.24 -8.91 -2.59
N CYS A 189 -2.12 -8.36 -3.04
CA CYS A 189 -2.07 -7.06 -3.70
C CYS A 189 -2.81 -7.10 -5.04
N GLU A 190 -3.63 -6.09 -5.29
CA GLU A 190 -4.37 -5.93 -6.56
C GLU A 190 -3.65 -5.00 -7.56
N GLY A 191 -2.44 -4.56 -7.22
CA GLY A 191 -1.59 -3.81 -8.14
C GLY A 191 -2.10 -2.42 -8.52
N TYR A 192 -2.84 -1.73 -7.66
CA TYR A 192 -3.35 -0.38 -7.96
C TYR A 192 -2.26 0.61 -8.37
N TYR A 193 -1.04 0.44 -7.89
CA TYR A 193 0.12 1.26 -8.28
C TYR A 193 0.45 1.16 -9.78
N SER A 194 0.09 0.07 -10.46
CA SER A 194 0.33 -0.08 -11.90
C SER A 194 -0.52 0.86 -12.76
N LYS A 195 -1.66 1.31 -12.22
CA LYS A 195 -2.50 2.33 -12.88
C LYS A 195 -2.01 3.74 -12.56
N SER A 196 -1.60 3.97 -11.34
CA SER A 196 -0.98 5.22 -10.88
C SER A 196 -0.35 4.99 -9.50
N ALA A 197 0.85 5.51 -9.30
CA ALA A 197 1.47 5.48 -7.98
C ALA A 197 0.59 6.11 -6.89
N HIS A 198 -0.23 7.11 -7.23
CA HIS A 198 -1.17 7.75 -6.31
C HIS A 198 -2.39 6.88 -5.95
N ALA A 199 -2.67 5.83 -6.72
CA ALA A 199 -3.75 4.88 -6.41
C ALA A 199 -3.37 3.90 -5.29
N CYS A 200 -2.09 3.70 -5.00
CA CYS A 200 -1.61 2.91 -3.87
C CYS A 200 -1.40 3.83 -2.66
N THR A 201 -2.44 4.04 -1.88
CA THR A 201 -2.48 4.97 -0.74
C THR A 201 -1.89 4.36 0.53
N TRP A 202 -1.61 5.18 1.53
CA TRP A 202 -1.26 4.75 2.88
C TRP A 202 -2.41 5.06 3.87
N PRO A 203 -2.88 4.09 4.67
CA PRO A 203 -2.60 2.63 4.56
C PRO A 203 -3.03 2.05 3.21
N CYS A 204 -2.73 0.78 2.95
CA CYS A 204 -3.12 0.11 1.71
C CYS A 204 -4.61 0.30 1.41
N SER A 205 -4.93 0.64 0.17
CA SER A 205 -6.32 0.87 -0.28
C SER A 205 -7.23 -0.33 0.03
N ILE A 206 -6.72 -1.56 -0.10
CA ILE A 206 -7.49 -2.77 0.24
C ILE A 206 -7.86 -2.77 1.74
N THR A 207 -6.91 -2.47 2.62
CA THR A 207 -7.16 -2.39 4.08
C THR A 207 -8.20 -1.31 4.41
N GLN A 208 -8.22 -0.20 3.66
CA GLN A 208 -9.20 0.87 3.89
C GLN A 208 -10.60 0.52 3.38
N MET A 209 -10.71 -0.31 2.34
CA MET A 209 -11.99 -0.65 1.70
C MET A 209 -12.62 -1.96 2.24
N ASP A 210 -11.81 -2.88 2.75
CA ASP A 210 -12.28 -4.17 3.25
C ASP A 210 -12.15 -4.22 4.78
N PRO A 211 -13.26 -4.09 5.52
CA PRO A 211 -13.23 -4.12 6.99
C PRO A 211 -12.81 -5.48 7.56
N ASN A 212 -12.72 -6.51 6.74
CA ASN A 212 -12.25 -7.84 7.14
C ASN A 212 -10.76 -8.07 6.82
N ASP A 213 -10.09 -7.10 6.18
CA ASP A 213 -8.66 -7.19 5.91
C ASP A 213 -7.86 -6.84 7.18
N GLN A 214 -7.17 -7.83 7.73
CA GLN A 214 -6.44 -7.73 9.00
C GLN A 214 -4.95 -7.39 8.83
N LEU A 215 -4.52 -6.93 7.66
CA LEU A 215 -3.11 -6.54 7.47
C LEU A 215 -2.76 -5.24 8.23
N ASP A 216 -3.76 -4.48 8.66
CA ASP A 216 -3.59 -3.34 9.55
C ASP A 216 -2.87 -3.71 10.87
N VAL A 217 -3.07 -4.94 11.37
CA VAL A 217 -2.34 -5.48 12.53
C VAL A 217 -0.82 -5.48 12.28
N VAL A 218 -0.39 -5.87 11.07
CA VAL A 218 1.03 -5.84 10.70
C VAL A 218 1.51 -4.40 10.54
N TYR A 219 0.74 -3.53 9.89
CA TYR A 219 1.10 -2.11 9.75
C TYR A 219 1.23 -1.42 11.11
N GLU A 220 0.29 -1.68 12.02
CA GLU A 220 0.35 -1.15 13.39
C GLU A 220 1.63 -1.60 14.09
N ALA A 221 1.95 -2.89 14.01
CA ALA A 221 3.11 -3.45 14.66
C ALA A 221 4.43 -2.88 14.11
N ILE A 222 4.63 -2.89 12.78
CA ILE A 222 5.91 -2.52 12.18
C ILE A 222 6.11 -1.01 12.04
N VAL A 223 5.02 -0.23 11.83
CA VAL A 223 5.14 1.21 11.60
C VAL A 223 5.07 1.97 12.91
N HIS A 224 4.13 1.62 13.79
CA HIS A 224 3.84 2.42 14.98
C HIS A 224 4.47 1.87 16.27
N TRP A 225 4.63 0.55 16.39
CA TRP A 225 5.01 -0.04 17.67
C TRP A 225 6.48 -0.50 17.72
N ALA A 226 6.94 -1.36 16.82
CA ALA A 226 8.23 -2.01 16.90
C ALA A 226 9.42 -1.10 16.60
N ASP A 227 10.55 -1.36 17.23
CA ASP A 227 11.88 -0.87 16.89
C ASP A 227 12.66 -1.96 16.13
N VAL A 228 12.41 -3.24 16.45
CA VAL A 228 12.99 -4.41 15.77
C VAL A 228 11.89 -5.23 15.12
N ILE A 229 12.11 -5.60 13.86
CA ILE A 229 11.24 -6.45 13.05
C ILE A 229 12.00 -7.75 12.75
N LEU A 230 11.63 -8.84 13.41
CA LEU A 230 12.21 -10.16 13.18
C LEU A 230 11.24 -11.01 12.34
N VAL A 231 11.59 -11.31 11.09
CA VAL A 231 10.73 -12.11 10.20
C VAL A 231 11.28 -13.53 10.09
N SER A 232 10.44 -14.52 10.38
CA SER A 232 10.76 -15.93 10.14
C SER A 232 10.02 -16.49 8.94
N THR A 233 10.73 -17.22 8.08
CA THR A 233 10.15 -17.82 6.87
C THR A 233 10.70 -19.23 6.63
N PRO A 234 9.82 -20.18 6.23
CA PRO A 234 10.28 -21.41 5.62
C PRO A 234 10.63 -21.18 4.14
N ILE A 235 11.64 -21.89 3.66
CA ILE A 235 11.92 -21.96 2.20
C ILE A 235 10.87 -22.85 1.53
N ARG A 236 10.31 -22.38 0.43
CA ARG A 236 9.39 -23.11 -0.44
C ARG A 236 9.81 -22.92 -1.90
N TRP A 237 10.18 -24.02 -2.58
CA TRP A 237 10.67 -23.96 -3.96
C TRP A 237 11.81 -22.93 -4.15
N GLY A 238 12.76 -22.89 -3.20
CA GLY A 238 13.88 -21.96 -3.24
C GLY A 238 13.52 -20.49 -2.96
N ASN A 239 12.32 -20.20 -2.45
CA ASN A 239 11.84 -18.86 -2.14
C ASN A 239 11.32 -18.80 -0.69
N ALA A 240 11.12 -17.58 -0.19
CA ALA A 240 10.35 -17.37 1.03
C ALA A 240 8.90 -17.87 0.85
N SER A 241 8.16 -18.03 1.93
CA SER A 241 6.79 -18.53 1.87
C SER A 241 5.86 -17.59 1.09
N SER A 242 4.76 -18.11 0.57
CA SER A 242 3.73 -17.31 -0.11
C SER A 242 3.11 -16.24 0.79
N LEU A 243 3.01 -16.47 2.10
CA LEU A 243 2.53 -15.47 3.06
C LEU A 243 3.51 -14.30 3.18
N TYR A 244 4.83 -14.57 3.13
CA TYR A 244 5.82 -13.50 3.10
C TYR A 244 5.59 -12.60 1.88
N TYR A 245 5.49 -13.16 0.68
CA TYR A 245 5.29 -12.37 -0.54
C TYR A 245 3.96 -11.63 -0.53
N ARG A 246 2.88 -12.28 -0.10
CA ARG A 246 1.58 -11.62 0.05
C ARG A 246 1.66 -10.39 0.97
N MET A 247 2.41 -10.47 2.07
CA MET A 247 2.64 -9.34 2.96
C MET A 247 3.46 -8.24 2.27
N VAL A 248 4.63 -8.58 1.69
CA VAL A 248 5.52 -7.57 1.09
C VAL A 248 4.90 -6.88 -0.13
N GLU A 249 4.16 -7.59 -0.98
CA GLU A 249 3.41 -6.98 -2.08
C GLU A 249 2.40 -5.93 -1.58
N ARG A 250 1.73 -6.23 -0.48
CA ARG A 250 0.79 -5.30 0.17
C ARG A 250 1.50 -4.12 0.84
N MET A 251 2.80 -4.24 1.14
CA MET A 251 3.62 -3.15 1.68
C MET A 251 4.12 -2.17 0.60
N ASN A 252 3.73 -2.33 -0.65
CA ASN A 252 4.01 -1.32 -1.68
C ASN A 252 3.48 0.08 -1.28
N CYS A 253 2.41 0.15 -0.51
CA CYS A 253 1.90 1.40 0.07
C CYS A 253 2.91 2.09 1.01
N VAL A 254 3.74 1.32 1.72
CA VAL A 254 4.84 1.84 2.59
C VAL A 254 5.95 2.40 1.70
N GLN A 255 6.35 1.65 0.68
CA GLN A 255 7.38 2.08 -0.28
C GLN A 255 6.94 3.33 -1.06
N ASN A 256 5.67 3.46 -1.41
CA ASN A 256 5.13 4.65 -2.04
C ASN A 256 5.23 5.91 -1.17
N GLN A 257 5.21 5.78 0.17
CA GLN A 257 5.47 6.94 1.03
C GLN A 257 6.90 7.47 0.86
N VAL A 258 7.87 6.58 0.62
CA VAL A 258 9.25 6.96 0.31
C VAL A 258 9.31 7.66 -1.05
N THR A 259 8.73 7.05 -2.09
CA THR A 259 8.90 7.52 -3.49
C THR A 259 8.06 8.75 -3.83
N ILE A 260 6.83 8.84 -3.34
CA ILE A 260 5.89 9.92 -3.67
C ILE A 260 5.93 11.06 -2.65
N ALA A 261 5.92 10.70 -1.35
CA ALA A 261 5.80 11.67 -0.27
C ALA A 261 7.14 12.02 0.39
N ASN A 262 8.24 11.37 0.00
CA ASN A 262 9.56 11.49 0.64
C ASN A 262 9.50 11.25 2.15
N ARG A 263 8.68 10.27 2.56
CA ARG A 263 8.41 9.94 3.96
C ARG A 263 8.74 8.47 4.23
N VAL A 264 9.76 8.21 5.05
CA VAL A 264 10.17 6.86 5.45
C VAL A 264 9.37 6.44 6.68
N LEU A 265 8.39 5.53 6.51
CA LEU A 265 7.56 5.06 7.63
C LEU A 265 8.33 4.14 8.58
N LEU A 266 9.28 3.35 8.07
CA LEU A 266 10.10 2.41 8.85
C LEU A 266 11.47 3.00 9.22
N ARG A 267 11.52 4.30 9.38
CA ARG A 267 12.75 4.98 9.78
C ARG A 267 13.21 4.53 11.17
N ASN A 268 14.53 4.35 11.34
CA ASN A 268 15.19 3.93 12.58
C ASN A 268 14.71 2.56 13.12
N LYS A 269 14.14 1.71 12.24
CA LYS A 269 13.76 0.35 12.59
C LYS A 269 14.80 -0.63 12.09
N VAL A 270 15.03 -1.69 12.87
CA VAL A 270 16.01 -2.73 12.59
C VAL A 270 15.29 -3.98 12.10
N ALA A 271 15.70 -4.52 10.95
CA ALA A 271 15.15 -5.76 10.42
C ALA A 271 16.17 -6.91 10.51
N SER A 272 15.67 -8.11 10.85
CA SER A 272 16.44 -9.35 10.93
C SER A 272 15.61 -10.54 10.51
N PHE A 273 16.26 -11.66 10.10
CA PHE A 273 15.55 -12.76 9.47
C PHE A 273 15.98 -14.14 10.02
N ILE A 274 15.00 -15.04 10.10
CA ILE A 274 15.20 -16.47 10.36
C ILE A 274 14.68 -17.24 9.15
N ILE A 275 15.55 -17.99 8.48
CA ILE A 275 15.25 -18.67 7.23
C ILE A 275 15.53 -20.15 7.40
N THR A 276 14.51 -21.00 7.31
CA THR A 276 14.70 -22.46 7.43
C THR A 276 14.03 -23.22 6.31
N GLY A 277 14.60 -24.35 5.92
CA GLY A 277 13.99 -25.19 4.89
C GLY A 277 14.71 -26.51 4.65
N GLY A 278 14.07 -27.37 3.90
CA GLY A 278 14.66 -28.63 3.42
C GLY A 278 15.39 -28.49 2.08
N GLN A 279 15.30 -27.33 1.43
CA GLN A 279 15.96 -27.07 0.16
C GLN A 279 16.97 -25.93 0.32
N ASP A 280 17.97 -25.91 -0.54
CA ASP A 280 18.94 -24.82 -0.60
C ASP A 280 18.32 -23.53 -1.16
N ASN A 281 19.12 -22.53 -1.40
CA ASN A 281 18.82 -21.19 -1.89
C ASN A 281 18.66 -20.13 -0.78
N VAL A 282 19.25 -20.42 0.39
CA VAL A 282 19.23 -19.51 1.56
C VAL A 282 19.69 -18.09 1.20
N GLN A 283 20.79 -17.98 0.44
CA GLN A 283 21.38 -16.68 0.08
C GLN A 283 20.44 -15.84 -0.79
N ALA A 284 19.76 -16.47 -1.74
CA ALA A 284 18.81 -15.76 -2.59
C ALA A 284 17.58 -15.28 -1.79
N VAL A 285 17.06 -16.13 -0.90
CA VAL A 285 15.95 -15.77 -0.01
C VAL A 285 16.36 -14.62 0.91
N ALA A 286 17.53 -14.71 1.55
CA ALA A 286 18.05 -13.66 2.40
C ALA A 286 18.27 -12.36 1.63
N GLY A 287 18.83 -12.42 0.42
CA GLY A 287 19.05 -11.27 -0.45
C GLY A 287 17.75 -10.55 -0.83
N GLN A 288 16.70 -11.30 -1.15
CA GLN A 288 15.37 -10.72 -1.44
C GLN A 288 14.76 -10.05 -0.21
N MET A 289 14.85 -10.69 0.96
CA MET A 289 14.34 -10.10 2.21
C MET A 289 15.10 -8.84 2.60
N LEU A 290 16.43 -8.87 2.54
CA LEU A 290 17.28 -7.70 2.78
C LEU A 290 16.95 -6.57 1.79
N GLY A 291 16.85 -6.88 0.50
CA GLY A 291 16.53 -5.90 -0.55
C GLY A 291 15.21 -5.19 -0.27
N PHE A 292 14.15 -5.93 0.07
CA PHE A 292 12.86 -5.35 0.37
C PHE A 292 12.91 -4.42 1.60
N PHE A 293 13.46 -4.89 2.72
CA PHE A 293 13.49 -4.09 3.96
C PHE A 293 14.44 -2.88 3.85
N ALA A 294 15.49 -2.97 3.03
CA ALA A 294 16.34 -1.83 2.71
C ALA A 294 15.59 -0.76 1.91
N GLU A 295 14.79 -1.16 0.91
CA GLU A 295 14.01 -0.25 0.08
C GLU A 295 12.94 0.52 0.87
N VAL A 296 12.39 -0.07 1.93
CA VAL A 296 11.44 0.62 2.82
C VAL A 296 12.09 1.36 3.99
N GLY A 297 13.44 1.35 4.08
CA GLY A 297 14.22 2.21 4.97
C GLY A 297 14.63 1.61 6.30
N CYS A 298 14.64 0.27 6.44
CA CYS A 298 15.15 -0.38 7.64
C CYS A 298 16.69 -0.41 7.70
N HIS A 299 17.21 -0.46 8.92
CA HIS A 299 18.60 -0.79 9.23
C HIS A 299 18.77 -2.29 9.46
N PHE A 300 20.00 -2.76 9.41
CA PHE A 300 20.36 -4.17 9.64
C PHE A 300 21.52 -4.27 10.60
N PRO A 301 21.47 -5.19 11.60
CA PRO A 301 22.63 -5.48 12.44
C PRO A 301 23.70 -6.23 11.65
N GLN A 302 24.87 -6.36 12.21
CA GLN A 302 25.86 -7.30 11.68
C GLN A 302 25.27 -8.72 11.65
N PHE A 303 25.51 -9.46 10.57
CA PHE A 303 24.92 -10.78 10.35
C PHE A 303 23.41 -10.78 10.55
N PRO A 304 22.65 -10.11 9.66
CA PRO A 304 21.24 -9.77 9.86
C PRO A 304 20.28 -10.97 9.74
N TYR A 305 20.78 -12.15 9.44
CA TYR A 305 19.97 -13.36 9.40
C TYR A 305 20.73 -14.58 9.92
N ILE A 306 19.96 -15.55 10.38
CA ILE A 306 20.38 -16.93 10.54
C ILE A 306 19.59 -17.79 9.54
N ALA A 307 20.23 -18.85 9.07
CA ALA A 307 19.59 -19.73 8.13
C ALA A 307 20.03 -21.18 8.35
N HIS A 308 19.08 -22.08 8.10
CA HIS A 308 19.33 -23.51 8.12
C HIS A 308 18.57 -24.19 7.00
N SER A 309 19.29 -24.90 6.18
CA SER A 309 18.74 -25.70 5.09
C SER A 309 19.45 -27.06 5.06
N ARG A 310 18.72 -28.11 4.78
CA ARG A 310 19.27 -29.43 4.71
C ARG A 310 18.61 -30.25 3.60
N GLY A 311 19.44 -30.70 2.66
CA GLY A 311 19.22 -31.77 1.70
C GLY A 311 17.98 -31.75 0.84
N TRP A 312 17.89 -32.75 -0.02
CA TRP A 312 16.86 -32.87 -1.05
C TRP A 312 15.97 -34.11 -0.87
N THR A 313 16.34 -35.00 0.08
CA THR A 313 15.62 -36.27 0.30
C THR A 313 14.54 -36.11 1.36
N ALA A 314 13.59 -37.04 1.38
CA ALA A 314 12.57 -37.09 2.45
C ALA A 314 13.19 -37.28 3.82
N GLU A 315 14.25 -38.08 3.92
CA GLU A 315 15.02 -38.32 5.14
C GLU A 315 15.72 -37.05 5.65
N ASP A 316 16.27 -36.25 4.72
CA ASP A 316 16.86 -34.96 5.07
C ASP A 316 15.81 -34.01 5.65
N MET A 317 14.59 -34.00 5.08
CA MET A 317 13.50 -33.15 5.57
C MET A 317 12.99 -33.58 6.93
N GLU A 318 12.87 -34.88 7.21
CA GLU A 318 12.52 -35.40 8.54
C GLU A 318 13.61 -35.12 9.57
N ASN A 319 14.86 -35.31 9.21
CA ASN A 319 16.01 -35.04 10.07
C ASN A 319 16.20 -33.55 10.33
N ASN A 320 15.80 -32.67 9.42
CA ASN A 320 15.86 -31.22 9.60
C ASN A 320 15.06 -30.78 10.83
N VAL A 321 13.85 -31.29 11.01
CA VAL A 321 13.02 -31.00 12.20
C VAL A 321 13.76 -31.40 13.47
N LYS A 322 14.26 -32.63 13.53
CA LYS A 322 15.02 -33.14 14.70
C LYS A 322 16.27 -32.31 14.96
N GLN A 323 17.00 -31.98 13.90
CA GLN A 323 18.23 -31.19 14.01
C GLN A 323 17.97 -29.80 14.59
N VAL A 324 16.97 -29.07 14.09
CA VAL A 324 16.64 -27.75 14.61
C VAL A 324 16.16 -27.84 16.07
N MET A 325 15.35 -28.85 16.39
CA MET A 325 14.91 -29.06 17.79
C MET A 325 16.07 -29.31 18.75
N MET A 326 17.11 -30.04 18.31
CA MET A 326 18.19 -30.54 19.17
C MET A 326 19.47 -29.70 19.04
N SER A 327 19.58 -28.79 18.09
CA SER A 327 20.80 -28.02 17.84
C SER A 327 20.94 -26.84 18.83
N PRO A 328 21.89 -26.90 19.78
CA PRO A 328 22.23 -25.74 20.60
C PRO A 328 22.73 -24.56 19.78
N GLU A 329 23.46 -24.83 18.70
CA GLU A 329 24.08 -23.82 17.84
C GLU A 329 23.04 -22.99 17.10
N LEU A 330 21.96 -23.61 16.60
CA LEU A 330 20.89 -22.89 15.93
C LEU A 330 20.10 -22.02 16.91
N ARG A 331 19.85 -22.49 18.12
CA ARG A 331 19.20 -21.71 19.17
C ARG A 331 20.07 -20.54 19.60
N GLU A 332 21.37 -20.80 19.83
CA GLU A 332 22.31 -19.73 20.15
C GLU A 332 22.45 -18.73 18.99
N GLY A 333 22.41 -19.20 17.75
CA GLY A 333 22.35 -18.34 16.56
C GLY A 333 21.14 -17.41 16.60
N ALA A 334 19.95 -17.92 16.98
CA ALA A 334 18.73 -17.13 17.11
C ALA A 334 18.83 -16.08 18.24
N ARG A 335 19.41 -16.47 19.39
CA ARG A 335 19.66 -15.55 20.51
C ARG A 335 20.65 -14.46 20.13
N SER A 336 21.77 -14.82 19.53
CA SER A 336 22.79 -13.87 19.09
C SER A 336 22.28 -12.92 18.00
N LEU A 337 21.41 -13.39 17.09
CA LEU A 337 20.77 -12.56 16.09
C LEU A 337 19.92 -11.46 16.74
N ILE A 338 19.04 -11.85 17.65
CA ILE A 338 18.13 -10.89 18.28
C ILE A 338 18.87 -9.96 19.25
N THR A 339 19.91 -10.41 19.93
CA THR A 339 20.77 -9.55 20.76
C THR A 339 21.35 -8.42 19.93
N ARG A 340 22.00 -8.74 18.80
CA ARG A 340 22.56 -7.70 17.91
C ARG A 340 21.50 -6.74 17.37
N ALA A 341 20.29 -7.24 17.10
CA ALA A 341 19.19 -6.39 16.62
C ALA A 341 18.68 -5.45 17.71
N VAL A 342 18.55 -5.93 18.95
CA VAL A 342 18.15 -5.13 20.11
C VAL A 342 19.21 -4.08 20.43
N ASP A 343 20.49 -4.47 20.45
CA ASP A 343 21.61 -3.54 20.70
C ASP A 343 21.64 -2.42 19.65
N MET A 344 21.47 -2.77 18.39
CA MET A 344 21.41 -1.77 17.32
C MET A 344 20.19 -0.86 17.45
N ALA A 345 19.02 -1.40 17.79
CA ALA A 345 17.83 -0.59 18.00
C ALA A 345 18.00 0.35 19.19
N GLN A 346 18.61 -0.11 20.30
CA GLN A 346 18.93 0.73 21.44
C GLN A 346 19.89 1.85 21.04
N LEU A 347 20.94 1.55 20.28
CA LEU A 347 21.87 2.55 19.77
C LEU A 347 21.16 3.62 18.92
N LEU A 348 20.23 3.21 18.05
CA LEU A 348 19.45 4.15 17.24
C LEU A 348 18.50 5.01 18.09
N LEU A 349 17.96 4.47 19.18
CA LEU A 349 17.11 5.21 20.12
C LEU A 349 17.90 6.23 20.92
N ASP A 350 19.11 5.85 21.37
CA ASP A 350 19.98 6.71 22.17
C ASP A 350 20.56 7.89 21.36
N HIS A 351 20.66 7.73 20.04
CA HIS A 351 21.24 8.69 19.11
C HIS A 351 20.23 9.22 18.07
N GLU A 352 18.94 9.22 18.40
CA GLU A 352 17.94 9.76 17.50
C GLU A 352 18.10 11.25 17.30
N GLU A 353 18.93 11.61 16.29
CA GLU A 353 19.06 12.98 15.82
C GLU A 353 17.79 13.46 15.10
N ALA A 354 17.66 14.79 14.99
CA ALA A 354 16.57 15.44 14.28
C ALA A 354 16.31 14.81 12.89
N PRO A 355 15.06 14.71 12.44
CA PRO A 355 14.69 13.97 11.25
C PRO A 355 15.47 14.40 10.01
N HIS A 356 16.27 13.49 9.44
CA HIS A 356 16.79 13.68 8.09
C HIS A 356 15.60 13.83 7.14
N THR A 357 15.57 14.94 6.43
CA THR A 357 14.39 15.36 5.68
C THR A 357 14.21 14.65 4.35
N THR A 358 15.17 13.81 3.92
CA THR A 358 15.13 13.21 2.58
C THR A 358 15.51 11.73 2.61
N ALA A 359 14.61 10.88 2.12
CA ALA A 359 14.87 9.45 1.98
C ALA A 359 15.86 9.14 0.83
N ARG A 360 15.77 9.85 -0.29
CA ARG A 360 16.59 9.68 -1.50
C ARG A 360 16.84 11.00 -2.18
N GLY A 361 17.52 11.91 -1.54
CA GLY A 361 17.88 13.19 -2.15
C GLY A 361 16.72 14.10 -2.57
N GLY A 362 15.49 13.72 -2.30
CA GLY A 362 14.27 14.48 -2.55
C GLY A 362 14.03 14.93 -4.00
N ARG A 363 12.80 15.36 -4.31
CA ARG A 363 12.40 15.85 -5.65
C ARG A 363 13.30 16.96 -6.19
N LYS A 364 13.92 17.78 -5.32
CA LYS A 364 14.80 18.86 -5.73
C LYS A 364 16.13 18.33 -6.26
N ALA A 365 16.71 17.30 -5.61
CA ALA A 365 17.94 16.67 -6.08
C ALA A 365 17.72 15.89 -7.39
N HIS A 366 16.58 15.19 -7.55
CA HIS A 366 16.22 14.57 -8.83
C HIS A 366 16.02 15.59 -9.95
N ARG A 367 15.42 16.75 -9.65
CA ARG A 367 15.29 17.84 -10.64
C ARG A 367 16.63 18.44 -11.04
N LEU A 368 17.54 18.59 -10.09
CA LEU A 368 18.89 19.10 -10.36
C LEU A 368 19.68 18.08 -11.17
N ALA A 369 19.68 16.80 -10.79
CA ALA A 369 20.36 15.76 -11.52
C ALA A 369 19.81 15.58 -12.95
N ALA A 370 18.48 15.61 -13.14
CA ALA A 370 17.88 15.58 -14.47
C ALA A 370 18.29 16.79 -15.33
N LYS A 371 18.37 17.98 -14.72
CA LYS A 371 18.82 19.19 -15.40
C LYS A 371 20.31 19.13 -15.78
N GLU A 372 21.15 18.61 -14.88
CA GLU A 372 22.58 18.40 -15.14
C GLU A 372 22.85 17.36 -16.21
N LEU A 373 22.00 16.32 -16.31
CA LEU A 373 22.08 15.28 -17.32
C LEU A 373 21.38 15.66 -18.64
N GLY A 374 20.78 16.85 -18.73
CA GLY A 374 20.09 17.31 -19.93
C GLY A 374 18.83 16.52 -20.31
N VAL A 375 18.27 15.75 -19.36
CA VAL A 375 17.07 14.92 -19.57
C VAL A 375 15.83 15.79 -19.35
N ASP A 376 15.12 16.10 -20.41
CA ASP A 376 13.83 16.78 -20.31
C ASP A 376 12.74 15.78 -19.90
N ARG A 377 11.91 16.15 -18.92
CA ARG A 377 10.86 15.27 -18.35
C ARG A 377 9.77 14.87 -19.35
N GLY A 378 9.68 15.55 -20.49
CA GLY A 378 8.76 15.22 -21.56
C GLY A 378 9.14 13.95 -22.33
N GLU A 379 10.45 13.61 -22.38
CA GLU A 379 10.94 12.45 -23.14
C GLU A 379 10.93 11.14 -22.35
N VAL A 380 11.02 11.21 -21.02
CA VAL A 380 11.04 9.99 -20.15
C VAL A 380 9.65 9.37 -19.98
N VAL A 381 8.57 10.12 -20.22
CA VAL A 381 7.19 9.61 -20.11
C VAL A 381 6.72 8.97 -21.42
N ALA A 382 7.41 9.20 -22.53
CA ALA A 382 7.03 8.72 -23.86
C ALA A 382 7.60 7.35 -24.25
N THR A 383 8.41 6.72 -23.37
CA THR A 383 9.06 5.41 -23.67
C THR A 383 8.56 4.26 -22.80
N VAL A 384 7.41 4.40 -22.17
CA VAL A 384 6.73 3.30 -21.49
C VAL A 384 5.31 3.21 -22.07
N ASP A 385 5.23 2.76 -23.33
CA ASP A 385 4.05 2.15 -23.92
C ASP A 385 4.04 0.65 -23.62
#